data_d1aa82a0f153341c5be21a9bc7e3d07a
#
_entry.id   d1aa82a0f153341c5be21a9bc7e3d07a
#
_cell.length_a   1.000
_cell.length_b   1.000
_cell.length_c   1.000
_cell.angle_alpha   90.00
_cell.angle_beta   90.00
_cell.angle_gamma   90.00
#
_symmetry.space_group_name_H-M   'P 1'
#
loop_
_entity.id
_entity.type
_entity.pdbx_description
1 polymer ?
#
loop_
_entity_poly.entity_id
_entity_poly.type
_entity_poly.pdbx_seq_one_letter_code
_entity_poly.pdbx_strand_id
1 'polypeptide(L)'
;MTNEEVTQKEIDELISDAEYLQDEAEALKYVIDSVPFKENPPDGFSIYNMLKLIDHAQKYYYRPLIEKVFAENRPISLANYEHYKETFQETTEEDDFNVQKLLSKIVKHRAALINLFKKLSLIDWERELRGERGEKLLMIDFAKRMIREERRLLKDIADLVLIYQNEQQHQREIQRKASQRKSS
;
A
#
# COMPACT_ATOMS: atom_id res chain seq x y z
N MET A 1 -10.54 15.18 29.59
CA MET A 1 -9.80 14.89 28.34
C MET A 1 -8.58 14.08 28.71
N THR A 2 -8.64 12.79 28.52
CA THR A 2 -7.46 11.94 28.63
C THR A 2 -6.57 12.27 27.43
N ASN A 3 -5.45 12.94 27.67
CA ASN A 3 -4.34 12.92 26.75
C ASN A 3 -3.88 11.46 26.71
N GLU A 4 -4.33 10.71 25.73
CA GLU A 4 -3.76 9.39 25.50
C GLU A 4 -2.34 9.61 24.99
N GLU A 5 -1.39 9.43 25.90
CA GLU A 5 0.02 9.47 25.55
C GLU A 5 0.31 8.29 24.61
N VAL A 6 1.12 8.54 23.60
CA VAL A 6 1.60 7.48 22.69
C VAL A 6 2.42 6.49 23.50
N THR A 7 2.09 5.20 23.39
CA THR A 7 2.77 4.14 24.13
C THR A 7 3.78 3.42 23.23
N GLN A 8 4.82 2.86 23.83
CA GLN A 8 5.78 2.03 23.10
C GLN A 8 5.10 0.82 22.44
N LYS A 9 4.07 0.27 23.08
CA LYS A 9 3.29 -0.85 22.53
C LYS A 9 2.61 -0.46 21.21
N GLU A 10 2.01 0.72 21.12
CA GLU A 10 1.38 1.21 19.88
C GLU A 10 2.41 1.38 18.76
N ILE A 11 3.59 1.88 19.08
CA ILE A 11 4.70 2.05 18.13
C ILE A 11 5.16 0.68 17.63
N ASP A 12 5.36 -0.28 18.51
CA ASP A 12 5.80 -1.63 18.17
C ASP A 12 4.77 -2.35 17.31
N GLU A 13 3.49 -2.20 17.58
CA GLU A 13 2.39 -2.74 16.77
C GLU A 13 2.37 -2.10 15.38
N LEU A 14 2.55 -0.79 15.27
CA LEU A 14 2.61 -0.08 14.00
C LEU A 14 3.78 -0.55 13.13
N ILE A 15 4.96 -0.70 13.74
CA ILE A 15 6.17 -1.19 13.05
C ILE A 15 5.96 -2.63 12.61
N SER A 16 5.38 -3.48 13.45
CA SER A 16 5.04 -4.86 13.12
C SER A 16 4.06 -4.94 11.94
N ASP A 17 3.04 -4.09 11.91
CA ASP A 17 2.10 -3.99 10.80
C ASP A 17 2.79 -3.55 9.51
N ALA A 18 3.71 -2.59 9.60
CA ALA A 18 4.49 -2.13 8.44
C ALA A 18 5.41 -3.23 7.88
N GLU A 19 6.05 -4.02 8.75
CA GLU A 19 6.87 -5.17 8.38
C GLU A 19 6.03 -6.26 7.71
N TYR A 20 4.84 -6.53 8.22
CA TYR A 20 3.90 -7.47 7.62
C TYR A 20 3.50 -7.07 6.19
N LEU A 21 3.20 -5.78 5.97
CA LEU A 21 2.89 -5.27 4.64
C LEU A 21 4.08 -5.36 3.68
N GLN A 22 5.29 -5.19 4.17
CA GLN A 22 6.51 -5.42 3.38
C GLN A 22 6.62 -6.87 2.94
N ASP A 23 6.37 -7.81 3.84
CA ASP A 23 6.40 -9.25 3.56
C ASP A 23 5.31 -9.66 2.56
N GLU A 24 4.12 -9.09 2.66
CA GLU A 24 3.04 -9.32 1.70
C GLU A 24 3.42 -8.83 0.29
N ALA A 25 3.98 -7.63 0.17
CA ALA A 25 4.44 -7.11 -1.12
C ALA A 25 5.58 -7.95 -1.71
N GLU A 26 6.49 -8.44 -0.88
CA GLU A 26 7.55 -9.37 -1.29
C GLU A 26 6.98 -10.69 -1.79
N ALA A 27 5.98 -11.23 -1.11
CA ALA A 27 5.33 -12.48 -1.49
C ALA A 27 4.59 -12.38 -2.84
N LEU A 28 4.06 -11.22 -3.18
CA LEU A 28 3.41 -10.99 -4.49
C LEU A 28 4.35 -11.19 -5.66
N LYS A 29 5.65 -10.97 -5.51
CA LYS A 29 6.65 -11.18 -6.58
C LYS A 29 6.65 -12.60 -7.14
N TYR A 30 6.29 -13.59 -6.31
CA TYR A 30 6.30 -15.00 -6.69
C TYR A 30 5.07 -15.43 -7.51
N VAL A 31 3.97 -14.71 -7.41
CA VAL A 31 2.69 -15.08 -8.04
C VAL A 31 2.22 -14.10 -9.10
N ILE A 32 2.72 -12.88 -9.11
CA ILE A 32 2.16 -11.79 -9.91
C ILE A 32 2.26 -12.04 -11.42
N ASP A 33 3.33 -12.66 -11.88
CA ASP A 33 3.52 -12.92 -13.31
C ASP A 33 2.57 -13.99 -13.87
N SER A 34 1.95 -14.79 -12.99
CA SER A 34 1.00 -15.83 -13.37
C SER A 34 -0.45 -15.36 -13.50
N VAL A 35 -0.75 -14.12 -13.14
CA VAL A 35 -2.09 -13.54 -13.17
C VAL A 35 -2.16 -12.34 -14.11
N PRO A 36 -3.36 -11.99 -14.66
CA PRO A 36 -3.51 -10.88 -15.58
C PRO A 36 -3.53 -9.53 -14.83
N PHE A 37 -2.38 -9.11 -14.33
CA PHE A 37 -2.24 -7.91 -13.48
C PHE A 37 -2.54 -6.59 -14.18
N LYS A 38 -2.61 -6.57 -15.52
CA LYS A 38 -2.95 -5.39 -16.32
C LYS A 38 -4.45 -5.20 -16.52
N GLU A 39 -5.23 -6.26 -16.35
CA GLU A 39 -6.67 -6.23 -16.60
C GLU A 39 -7.41 -5.46 -15.51
N ASN A 40 -8.32 -4.58 -15.92
CA ASN A 40 -9.24 -3.91 -15.01
C ASN A 40 -10.39 -4.86 -14.68
N PRO A 41 -10.67 -5.12 -13.39
CA PRO A 41 -11.90 -5.77 -13.00
C PRO A 41 -13.11 -4.85 -13.30
N PRO A 42 -14.36 -5.37 -13.28
CA PRO A 42 -15.55 -4.56 -13.58
C PRO A 42 -15.69 -3.30 -12.72
N ASP A 43 -15.25 -3.37 -11.45
CA ASP A 43 -15.45 -2.30 -10.46
C ASP A 43 -14.13 -1.90 -9.79
N GLY A 44 -13.17 -1.39 -10.54
CA GLY A 44 -11.96 -0.87 -9.90
C GLY A 44 -10.71 -0.89 -10.76
N PHE A 45 -9.59 -0.65 -10.10
CA PHE A 45 -8.28 -0.64 -10.71
C PHE A 45 -7.75 -2.06 -10.97
N SER A 46 -6.92 -2.20 -11.98
CA SER A 46 -6.09 -3.39 -12.17
C SER A 46 -5.14 -3.58 -10.96
N ILE A 47 -4.64 -4.80 -10.79
CA ILE A 47 -3.61 -5.09 -9.78
C ILE A 47 -2.43 -4.13 -9.95
N TYR A 48 -1.96 -3.93 -11.19
CA TYR A 48 -0.86 -3.01 -11.48
C TYR A 48 -1.15 -1.59 -11.02
N ASN A 49 -2.34 -1.06 -11.31
CA ASN A 49 -2.70 0.30 -10.89
C ASN A 49 -2.91 0.43 -9.38
N MET A 50 -3.37 -0.60 -8.69
CA MET A 50 -3.40 -0.62 -7.22
C MET A 50 -1.99 -0.58 -6.62
N LEU A 51 -1.06 -1.35 -7.16
CA LEU A 51 0.36 -1.30 -6.75
C LEU A 51 0.98 0.07 -7.06
N LYS A 52 0.69 0.62 -8.22
CA LYS A 52 1.14 1.97 -8.61
C LYS A 52 0.59 3.04 -7.68
N LEU A 53 -0.65 2.89 -7.22
CA LEU A 53 -1.25 3.80 -6.24
C LEU A 53 -0.53 3.74 -4.89
N ILE A 54 -0.14 2.55 -4.43
CA ILE A 54 0.66 2.38 -3.21
C ILE A 54 2.01 3.12 -3.34
N ASP A 55 2.73 2.88 -4.43
CA ASP A 55 4.02 3.52 -4.69
C ASP A 55 3.88 5.05 -4.78
N HIS A 56 2.88 5.52 -5.51
CA HIS A 56 2.57 6.94 -5.66
C HIS A 56 2.27 7.61 -4.31
N ALA A 57 1.41 6.99 -3.50
CA ALA A 57 1.05 7.51 -2.18
C ALA A 57 2.27 7.63 -1.26
N GLN A 58 3.12 6.63 -1.23
CA GLN A 58 4.35 6.64 -0.43
C GLN A 58 5.33 7.72 -0.89
N LYS A 59 5.58 7.78 -2.20
CA LYS A 59 6.61 8.64 -2.78
C LYS A 59 6.23 10.12 -2.77
N TYR A 60 4.98 10.44 -3.10
CA TYR A 60 4.55 11.82 -3.36
C TYR A 60 3.69 12.43 -2.25
N TYR A 61 3.21 11.64 -1.31
CA TYR A 61 2.34 12.14 -0.25
C TYR A 61 2.85 11.79 1.16
N TYR A 62 2.85 10.53 1.54
CA TYR A 62 3.14 10.17 2.93
C TYR A 62 4.58 10.47 3.35
N ARG A 63 5.56 10.02 2.59
CA ARG A 63 6.95 10.23 2.96
C ARG A 63 7.36 11.71 2.97
N PRO A 64 7.06 12.51 1.95
CA PRO A 64 7.34 13.94 2.00
C PRO A 64 6.68 14.67 3.16
N LEU A 65 5.44 14.30 3.52
CA LEU A 65 4.73 14.89 4.64
C LEU A 65 5.33 14.46 5.98
N ILE A 66 5.71 13.20 6.16
CA ILE A 66 6.41 12.71 7.34
C ILE A 66 7.72 13.46 7.55
N GLU A 67 8.53 13.60 6.50
CA GLU A 67 9.79 14.34 6.55
C GLU A 67 9.54 15.81 6.90
N LYS A 68 8.47 16.40 6.40
CA LYS A 68 8.10 17.79 6.67
C LYS A 68 7.65 18.02 8.12
N VAL A 69 6.97 17.06 8.73
CA VAL A 69 6.61 17.10 10.17
C VAL A 69 7.86 17.28 11.03
N PHE A 70 8.96 16.62 10.67
CA PHE A 70 10.22 16.74 11.43
C PHE A 70 11.07 17.96 11.06
N ALA A 71 10.91 18.51 9.84
CA ALA A 71 11.64 19.67 9.39
C ALA A 71 11.02 20.99 9.87
N GLU A 72 9.72 21.02 10.11
CA GLU A 72 8.95 22.21 10.47
C GLU A 72 8.83 22.38 11.99
N ASN A 73 8.91 23.62 12.50
CA ASN A 73 8.68 23.95 13.90
C ASN A 73 7.19 24.13 14.25
N ARG A 74 6.32 24.14 13.26
CA ARG A 74 4.88 24.31 13.40
C ARG A 74 4.15 23.07 12.88
N PRO A 75 2.94 22.78 13.41
CA PRO A 75 2.10 21.75 12.84
C PRO A 75 1.83 22.03 11.36
N ILE A 76 2.03 21.04 10.51
CA ILE A 76 1.61 21.12 9.11
C ILE A 76 0.11 20.82 9.01
N SER A 77 -0.56 21.42 8.04
CA SER A 77 -1.97 21.18 7.74
C SER A 77 -2.11 20.34 6.48
N LEU A 78 -2.76 19.20 6.58
CA LEU A 78 -3.02 18.33 5.43
C LEU A 78 -3.92 19.00 4.39
N ALA A 79 -4.74 19.98 4.80
CA ALA A 79 -5.59 20.75 3.90
C ALA A 79 -4.78 21.58 2.86
N ASN A 80 -3.50 21.85 3.12
CA ASN A 80 -2.62 22.60 2.22
C ASN A 80 -1.95 21.72 1.15
N TYR A 81 -2.21 20.43 1.14
CA TYR A 81 -1.61 19.46 0.22
C TYR A 81 -2.68 18.69 -0.52
N GLU A 82 -2.47 18.49 -1.83
CA GLU A 82 -3.33 17.60 -2.61
C GLU A 82 -3.20 16.18 -2.14
N HIS A 83 -4.33 15.51 -1.95
CA HIS A 83 -4.35 14.10 -1.59
C HIS A 83 -3.80 13.24 -2.73
N TYR A 84 -3.10 12.15 -2.41
CA TYR A 84 -2.48 11.30 -3.42
C TYR A 84 -3.46 10.68 -4.42
N LYS A 85 -4.72 10.49 -4.04
CA LYS A 85 -5.78 10.00 -4.96
C LYS A 85 -6.13 11.02 -6.05
N GLU A 86 -6.00 12.32 -5.77
CA GLU A 86 -6.28 13.39 -6.72
C GLU A 86 -5.17 13.56 -7.75
N THR A 87 -3.93 13.28 -7.35
CA THR A 87 -2.74 13.40 -8.21
C THR A 87 -2.40 12.12 -8.95
N PHE A 88 -3.01 10.99 -8.58
CA PHE A 88 -2.74 9.69 -9.17
C PHE A 88 -3.24 9.60 -10.61
N GLN A 89 -2.41 9.00 -11.47
CA GLN A 89 -2.75 8.71 -12.86
C GLN A 89 -2.58 7.22 -13.14
N GLU A 90 -3.63 6.61 -13.68
CA GLU A 90 -3.58 5.21 -14.09
C GLU A 90 -2.59 5.01 -15.24
N THR A 91 -1.94 3.85 -15.25
CA THR A 91 -1.12 3.42 -16.37
C THR A 91 -2.02 2.93 -17.50
N THR A 92 -1.79 3.43 -18.70
CA THR A 92 -2.52 3.06 -19.92
C THR A 92 -1.80 1.92 -20.68
N GLU A 93 -2.43 1.37 -21.72
CA GLU A 93 -1.89 0.29 -22.54
C GLU A 93 -0.56 0.64 -23.26
N GLU A 94 -0.27 1.91 -23.43
CA GLU A 94 0.95 2.41 -24.07
C GLU A 94 2.17 2.44 -23.15
N ASP A 95 1.95 2.33 -21.83
CA ASP A 95 3.00 2.41 -20.83
C ASP A 95 3.70 1.05 -20.60
N ASP A 96 4.94 1.11 -20.16
CA ASP A 96 5.71 -0.08 -19.76
C ASP A 96 5.23 -0.61 -18.41
N PHE A 97 4.66 -1.82 -18.41
CA PHE A 97 4.13 -2.52 -17.25
C PHE A 97 5.19 -3.43 -16.59
N ASN A 98 6.22 -2.87 -16.00
CA ASN A 98 7.18 -3.66 -15.26
C ASN A 98 6.74 -3.85 -13.79
N VAL A 99 5.92 -4.86 -13.56
CA VAL A 99 5.34 -5.14 -12.23
C VAL A 99 6.38 -5.59 -11.20
N GLN A 100 7.40 -6.34 -11.60
CA GLN A 100 8.48 -6.77 -10.69
C GLN A 100 9.31 -5.58 -10.20
N LYS A 101 9.61 -4.65 -11.07
CA LYS A 101 10.29 -3.40 -10.72
C LYS A 101 9.45 -2.54 -9.77
N LEU A 102 8.14 -2.46 -10.02
CA LEU A 102 7.21 -1.72 -9.17
C LEU A 102 7.13 -2.33 -7.76
N LEU A 103 6.99 -3.65 -7.65
CA LEU A 103 7.00 -4.36 -6.36
C LEU A 103 8.33 -4.15 -5.61
N SER A 104 9.45 -4.21 -6.32
CA SER A 104 10.77 -3.95 -5.73
C SER A 104 10.89 -2.53 -5.16
N LYS A 105 10.32 -1.53 -5.84
CA LYS A 105 10.25 -0.15 -5.33
C LYS A 105 9.41 -0.06 -4.06
N ILE A 106 8.24 -0.68 -4.05
CA ILE A 106 7.34 -0.69 -2.88
C ILE A 106 8.05 -1.30 -1.67
N VAL A 107 8.69 -2.45 -1.83
CA VAL A 107 9.44 -3.14 -0.77
C VAL A 107 10.60 -2.26 -0.26
N LYS A 108 11.36 -1.66 -1.16
CA LYS A 108 12.49 -0.77 -0.81
C LYS A 108 12.03 0.46 -0.03
N HIS A 109 10.98 1.12 -0.49
CA HIS A 109 10.43 2.29 0.19
C HIS A 109 9.86 1.94 1.56
N ARG A 110 9.21 0.79 1.68
CA ARG A 110 8.70 0.30 2.96
C ARG A 110 9.83 0.00 3.94
N ALA A 111 10.89 -0.66 3.51
CA ALA A 111 12.07 -0.92 4.34
C ALA A 111 12.71 0.37 4.87
N ALA A 112 12.85 1.39 4.01
CA ALA A 112 13.38 2.68 4.41
C ALA A 112 12.48 3.39 5.44
N LEU A 113 11.18 3.30 5.27
CA LEU A 113 10.20 3.88 6.21
C LEU A 113 10.21 3.18 7.57
N ILE A 114 10.29 1.85 7.59
CA ILE A 114 10.42 1.06 8.82
C ILE A 114 11.68 1.46 9.58
N ASN A 115 12.80 1.61 8.88
CA ASN A 115 14.05 2.06 9.49
C ASN A 115 13.92 3.46 10.09
N LEU A 116 13.21 4.36 9.44
CA LEU A 116 12.89 5.68 9.98
C LEU A 116 12.04 5.55 11.25
N PHE A 117 10.97 4.78 11.23
CA PHE A 117 10.09 4.57 12.37
C PHE A 117 10.81 4.03 13.61
N LYS A 118 11.76 3.11 13.42
CA LYS A 118 12.56 2.54 14.51
C LYS A 118 13.50 3.56 15.19
N LYS A 119 13.80 4.65 14.52
CA LYS A 119 14.67 5.73 15.05
C LYS A 119 13.91 6.83 15.77
N LEU A 120 12.59 6.89 15.62
CA LEU A 120 11.78 7.93 16.22
C LEU A 120 11.59 7.71 17.73
N SER A 121 11.72 8.79 18.50
CA SER A 121 11.41 8.80 19.93
C SER A 121 9.91 8.89 20.19
N LEU A 122 9.48 8.65 21.43
CA LEU A 122 8.07 8.84 21.83
C LEU A 122 7.59 10.26 21.53
N ILE A 123 8.41 11.26 21.80
CA ILE A 123 8.09 12.68 21.53
C ILE A 123 7.88 12.93 20.03
N ASP A 124 8.67 12.28 19.17
CA ASP A 124 8.50 12.40 17.72
C ASP A 124 7.14 11.86 17.26
N TRP A 125 6.68 10.75 17.83
CA TRP A 125 5.39 10.16 17.54
C TRP A 125 4.20 11.01 18.02
N GLU A 126 4.42 11.86 19.01
CA GLU A 126 3.42 12.77 19.55
C GLU A 126 3.39 14.14 18.85
N ARG A 127 4.24 14.37 17.84
CA ARG A 127 4.19 15.60 17.03
C ARG A 127 2.83 15.78 16.39
N GLU A 128 2.36 17.01 16.44
CA GLU A 128 1.03 17.39 15.97
C GLU A 128 1.02 17.78 14.50
N LEU A 129 -0.01 17.28 13.80
CA LEU A 129 -0.44 17.75 12.49
C LEU A 129 -1.87 18.26 12.60
N ARG A 130 -2.30 19.02 11.59
CA ARG A 130 -3.71 19.33 11.38
C ARG A 130 -4.26 18.49 10.23
N GLY A 131 -5.36 17.81 10.47
CA GLY A 131 -6.07 17.04 9.44
C GLY A 131 -6.73 17.95 8.39
N GLU A 132 -7.39 17.33 7.41
CA GLU A 132 -8.03 18.04 6.28
C GLU A 132 -9.16 18.97 6.74
N ARG A 133 -9.76 18.70 7.90
CA ARG A 133 -10.83 19.51 8.51
C ARG A 133 -10.34 20.40 9.66
N GLY A 134 -9.02 20.53 9.82
CA GLY A 134 -8.41 21.30 10.89
C GLY A 134 -8.34 20.58 12.23
N GLU A 135 -8.76 19.31 12.32
CA GLU A 135 -8.70 18.50 13.53
C GLU A 135 -7.26 18.20 13.94
N LYS A 136 -7.05 18.05 15.24
CA LYS A 136 -5.73 17.63 15.77
C LYS A 136 -5.45 16.18 15.39
N LEU A 137 -4.25 15.94 14.88
CA LEU A 137 -3.77 14.64 14.50
C LEU A 137 -2.33 14.47 14.99
N LEU A 138 -1.98 13.36 15.59
CA LEU A 138 -0.61 13.06 15.97
C LEU A 138 0.12 12.35 14.84
N MET A 139 1.45 12.40 14.85
CA MET A 139 2.28 11.69 13.87
C MET A 139 1.94 10.20 13.81
N ILE A 140 1.72 9.57 14.96
CA ILE A 140 1.33 8.15 15.02
C ILE A 140 -0.01 7.88 14.34
N ASP A 141 -0.98 8.78 14.47
CA ASP A 141 -2.30 8.64 13.82
C ASP A 141 -2.17 8.75 12.30
N PHE A 142 -1.32 9.65 11.83
CA PHE A 142 -1.03 9.80 10.40
C PHE A 142 -0.36 8.54 9.83
N ALA A 143 0.62 7.99 10.53
CA ALA A 143 1.26 6.73 10.14
C ALA A 143 0.28 5.55 10.16
N LYS A 144 -0.61 5.48 11.16
CA LYS A 144 -1.68 4.45 11.21
C LYS A 144 -2.64 4.56 10.03
N ARG A 145 -3.00 5.77 9.59
CA ARG A 145 -3.82 5.98 8.37
C ARG A 145 -3.14 5.42 7.14
N MET A 146 -1.86 5.71 6.96
CA MET A 146 -1.06 5.19 5.85
C MET A 146 -1.05 3.66 5.83
N ILE A 147 -0.75 3.03 6.95
CA ILE A 147 -0.70 1.56 7.07
C ILE A 147 -2.09 0.94 6.80
N ARG A 148 -3.16 1.55 7.29
CA ARG A 148 -4.53 1.07 7.05
C ARG A 148 -4.92 1.11 5.58
N GLU A 149 -4.61 2.20 4.88
CA GLU A 149 -4.91 2.35 3.45
C GLU A 149 -4.11 1.35 2.60
N GLU A 150 -2.85 1.18 2.91
CA GLU A 150 -2.00 0.21 2.22
C GLU A 150 -2.45 -1.23 2.46
N ARG A 151 -2.81 -1.56 3.69
CA ARG A 151 -3.38 -2.87 4.02
C ARG A 151 -4.64 -3.17 3.22
N ARG A 152 -5.53 -2.19 3.10
CA ARG A 152 -6.75 -2.32 2.30
C ARG A 152 -6.44 -2.60 0.84
N LEU A 153 -5.53 -1.86 0.23
CA LEU A 153 -5.12 -2.06 -1.16
C LEU A 153 -4.45 -3.43 -1.36
N LEU A 154 -3.54 -3.83 -0.48
CA LEU A 154 -2.89 -5.14 -0.57
C LEU A 154 -3.88 -6.30 -0.37
N LYS A 155 -4.88 -6.12 0.48
CA LYS A 155 -5.97 -7.09 0.63
C LYS A 155 -6.79 -7.21 -0.65
N ASP A 156 -7.18 -6.10 -1.26
CA ASP A 156 -7.92 -6.08 -2.53
C ASP A 156 -7.11 -6.74 -3.65
N ILE A 157 -5.81 -6.49 -3.70
CA ILE A 157 -4.89 -7.15 -4.64
C ILE A 157 -4.85 -8.67 -4.41
N ALA A 158 -4.70 -9.10 -3.17
CA ALA A 158 -4.65 -10.53 -2.82
C ALA A 158 -5.95 -11.25 -3.16
N ASP A 159 -7.09 -10.62 -2.90
CA ASP A 159 -8.41 -11.15 -3.25
C ASP A 159 -8.55 -11.31 -4.78
N LEU A 160 -8.10 -10.33 -5.54
CA LEU A 160 -8.15 -10.37 -7.00
C LEU A 160 -7.18 -11.41 -7.60
N VAL A 161 -5.99 -11.55 -7.03
CA VAL A 161 -5.04 -12.63 -7.40
C VAL A 161 -5.69 -13.99 -7.20
N LEU A 162 -6.36 -14.20 -6.07
CA LEU A 162 -7.04 -15.46 -5.78
C LEU A 162 -8.17 -15.75 -6.77
N ILE A 163 -8.96 -14.74 -7.13
CA ILE A 163 -10.02 -14.86 -8.15
C ILE A 163 -9.43 -15.31 -9.49
N TYR A 164 -8.37 -14.68 -9.95
CA TYR A 164 -7.72 -15.03 -11.23
C TYR A 164 -7.11 -16.43 -11.20
N GLN A 165 -6.50 -16.84 -10.10
CA GLN A 165 -5.95 -18.19 -9.93
C GLN A 165 -7.05 -19.26 -9.98
N ASN A 166 -8.18 -19.03 -9.31
CA ASN A 166 -9.33 -19.92 -9.33
C ASN A 166 -9.96 -20.05 -10.72
N GLU A 167 -10.10 -18.97 -11.45
CA GLU A 167 -10.57 -18.97 -12.84
C GLU A 167 -9.65 -19.77 -13.76
N GLN A 168 -8.34 -19.58 -13.64
CA GLN A 168 -7.34 -20.33 -14.42
C GLN A 168 -7.39 -21.83 -14.12
N GLN A 169 -7.51 -22.22 -12.86
CA GLN A 169 -7.63 -23.60 -12.46
C GLN A 169 -8.91 -24.23 -13.03
N HIS A 170 -10.03 -23.55 -12.94
CA HIS A 170 -11.31 -24.01 -13.51
C HIS A 170 -11.22 -24.23 -15.01
N GLN A 171 -10.60 -23.32 -15.74
CA GLN A 171 -10.41 -23.47 -17.20
C GLN A 171 -9.50 -24.65 -17.55
N ARG A 172 -8.43 -24.88 -16.81
CA ARG A 172 -7.55 -26.06 -16.98
C ARG A 172 -8.31 -27.36 -16.78
N GLU A 173 -9.18 -27.43 -15.77
CA GLU A 173 -10.01 -28.61 -15.52
C GLU A 173 -11.00 -28.88 -16.67
N ILE A 174 -11.65 -27.86 -17.22
CA ILE A 174 -12.53 -27.97 -18.38
C ILE A 174 -11.77 -28.48 -19.59
N GLN A 175 -10.60 -27.95 -19.89
CA GLN A 175 -9.76 -28.37 -21.01
C GLN A 175 -9.30 -29.83 -20.84
N ARG A 176 -8.90 -30.22 -19.63
CA ARG A 176 -8.52 -31.59 -19.31
C ARG A 176 -9.67 -32.60 -19.55
N LYS A 177 -10.88 -32.27 -19.10
CA LYS A 177 -12.06 -33.09 -19.31
C LYS A 177 -12.44 -33.19 -20.79
N ALA A 178 -12.33 -32.09 -21.54
CA ALA A 178 -12.59 -32.08 -22.99
C ALA A 178 -11.58 -32.94 -23.78
N SER A 179 -10.30 -32.88 -23.36
CA SER A 179 -9.24 -33.72 -23.98
C SER A 179 -9.44 -35.20 -23.71
N GLN A 180 -9.87 -35.58 -22.51
CA GLN A 180 -10.18 -36.97 -22.13
C GLN A 180 -11.37 -37.54 -22.94
N ARG A 181 -12.39 -36.73 -23.25
CA ARG A 181 -13.55 -37.11 -24.07
C ARG A 181 -13.20 -37.33 -25.54
N LYS A 182 -12.18 -36.66 -26.04
CA LYS A 182 -11.70 -36.80 -27.45
C LYS A 182 -10.80 -38.03 -27.65
N SER A 183 -10.20 -38.57 -26.58
CA SER A 183 -9.29 -39.72 -26.63
C SER A 183 -9.98 -41.06 -26.28
N SER A 184 -11.26 -41.04 -26.00
CA SER A 184 -12.14 -42.24 -25.90
C SER A 184 -13.12 -42.24 -27.08
#